data_22bb85ec9366b160cbb52dd89a91310e
#
_entry.id   22bb85ec9366b160cbb52dd89a91310e
#
_cell.length_a   1.000
_cell.length_b   1.000
_cell.length_c   1.000
_cell.angle_alpha   90.00
_cell.angle_beta   90.00
_cell.angle_gamma   90.00
#
_symmetry.space_group_name_H-M   'P 1'
#
loop_
_entity.id
_entity.type
_entity.pdbx_description
1 polymer ?
#
loop_
_entity_poly.entity_id
_entity_poly.type
_entity_poly.pdbx_seq_one_letter_code
_entity_poly.pdbx_strand_id
1 'polypeptide(L)'
;VEPYNIFSYTFAVIAFGQLALATGNEEYADIARRTFDIVLSKVDNPKGRWNKAASGARAMKSFALPMILCNVALEIEHLLSPEFLQETMETCIHEVMDVFYRPELGLIVEHLSMDNELVDCMDGRLMNPGHAIEAMWFIMDLGKRLNRPELIEKACHIALAEAEYGWDKEHGGIFYFMDRLGKP
;
A
#
# COMPACT_ATOMS: atom_id res chain seq x y z
N VAL A 1 -3.03 -24.83 -5.47
CA VAL A 1 -4.07 -23.78 -5.60
C VAL A 1 -3.36 -22.45 -5.74
N GLU A 2 -3.65 -21.68 -6.77
CA GLU A 2 -3.09 -20.35 -6.96
C GLU A 2 -4.07 -19.31 -6.40
N PRO A 3 -3.63 -18.39 -5.51
CA PRO A 3 -4.47 -17.31 -5.00
C PRO A 3 -5.00 -16.40 -6.11
N TYR A 4 -6.16 -15.81 -5.86
CA TYR A 4 -6.84 -14.91 -6.80
C TYR A 4 -6.03 -13.65 -7.11
N ASN A 5 -5.30 -13.14 -6.13
CA ASN A 5 -4.45 -11.95 -6.26
C ASN A 5 -3.22 -12.02 -5.35
N ILE A 6 -2.33 -11.04 -5.50
CA ILE A 6 -1.08 -10.93 -4.76
C ILE A 6 -1.29 -10.76 -3.23
N PHE A 7 -2.38 -10.15 -2.79
CA PHE A 7 -2.62 -9.85 -1.37
C PHE A 7 -2.72 -11.10 -0.48
N SER A 8 -3.21 -12.23 -1.03
CA SER A 8 -3.19 -13.50 -0.28
C SER A 8 -1.78 -13.95 0.06
N TYR A 9 -0.81 -13.66 -0.81
CA TYR A 9 0.60 -13.95 -0.55
C TYR A 9 1.19 -12.96 0.46
N THR A 10 0.87 -11.65 0.37
CA THR A 10 1.41 -10.66 1.31
C THR A 10 0.98 -10.97 2.75
N PHE A 11 -0.29 -11.32 2.97
CA PHE A 11 -0.74 -11.74 4.30
C PHE A 11 -0.12 -13.05 4.77
N ALA A 12 0.15 -14.00 3.87
CA ALA A 12 0.89 -15.21 4.22
C ALA A 12 2.35 -14.90 4.63
N VAL A 13 3.01 -13.98 3.94
CA VAL A 13 4.36 -13.51 4.30
C VAL A 13 4.36 -12.94 5.72
N ILE A 14 3.45 -12.02 6.02
CA ILE A 14 3.33 -11.41 7.35
C ILE A 14 3.08 -12.49 8.42
N ALA A 15 2.09 -13.37 8.19
CA ALA A 15 1.73 -14.39 9.16
C ALA A 15 2.89 -15.35 9.47
N PHE A 16 3.56 -15.89 8.44
CA PHE A 16 4.69 -16.80 8.66
C PHE A 16 5.93 -16.08 9.17
N GLY A 17 6.17 -14.82 8.77
CA GLY A 17 7.25 -13.99 9.29
C GLY A 17 7.09 -13.75 10.79
N GLN A 18 5.92 -13.31 11.22
CA GLN A 18 5.64 -13.09 12.64
C GLN A 18 5.62 -14.40 13.45
N LEU A 19 5.15 -15.49 12.86
CA LEU A 19 5.20 -16.81 13.51
C LEU A 19 6.65 -17.29 13.69
N ALA A 20 7.51 -17.05 12.69
CA ALA A 20 8.94 -17.34 12.80
C ALA A 20 9.58 -16.55 13.94
N LEU A 21 9.28 -15.24 14.03
CA LEU A 21 9.79 -14.37 15.08
C LEU A 21 9.34 -14.87 16.48
N ALA A 22 8.06 -15.22 16.60
CA ALA A 22 7.49 -15.66 17.89
C ALA A 22 7.98 -17.03 18.35
N THR A 23 8.31 -17.95 17.43
CA THR A 23 8.64 -19.34 17.75
C THR A 23 10.13 -19.67 17.61
N GLY A 24 10.91 -18.85 16.91
CA GLY A 24 12.28 -19.16 16.50
C GLY A 24 12.38 -20.33 15.51
N ASN A 25 11.28 -20.70 14.84
CA ASN A 25 11.27 -21.84 13.91
C ASN A 25 11.66 -21.37 12.49
N GLU A 26 12.82 -21.85 12.02
CA GLU A 26 13.38 -21.50 10.71
C GLU A 26 12.52 -21.98 9.52
N GLU A 27 11.73 -23.05 9.68
CA GLU A 27 10.81 -23.49 8.64
C GLU A 27 9.79 -22.40 8.28
N TYR A 28 9.26 -21.69 9.28
CA TYR A 28 8.33 -20.58 9.05
C TYR A 28 9.02 -19.37 8.41
N ALA A 29 10.27 -19.10 8.80
CA ALA A 29 11.08 -18.07 8.17
C ALA A 29 11.31 -18.36 6.68
N ASP A 30 11.62 -19.60 6.33
CA ASP A 30 11.80 -20.04 4.95
C ASP A 30 10.51 -19.97 4.13
N ILE A 31 9.37 -20.28 4.73
CA ILE A 31 8.07 -20.11 4.07
C ILE A 31 7.82 -18.62 3.79
N ALA A 32 8.07 -17.74 4.75
CA ALA A 32 7.90 -16.30 4.60
C ALA A 32 8.80 -15.75 3.45
N ARG A 33 10.10 -16.05 3.48
CA ARG A 33 11.06 -15.61 2.45
C ARG A 33 10.65 -16.07 1.05
N ARG A 34 10.38 -17.36 0.85
CA ARG A 34 9.95 -17.91 -0.45
C ARG A 34 8.63 -17.31 -0.92
N THR A 35 7.71 -17.05 0.00
CA THR A 35 6.43 -16.41 -0.34
C THR A 35 6.64 -14.94 -0.72
N PHE A 36 7.57 -14.25 -0.06
CA PHE A 36 7.93 -12.88 -0.39
C PHE A 36 8.58 -12.79 -1.78
N ASP A 37 9.47 -13.73 -2.15
CA ASP A 37 10.01 -13.81 -3.51
C ASP A 37 8.89 -13.96 -4.57
N ILE A 38 7.84 -14.74 -4.26
CA ILE A 38 6.66 -14.85 -5.12
C ILE A 38 5.93 -13.50 -5.21
N VAL A 39 5.77 -12.76 -4.11
CA VAL A 39 5.18 -11.43 -4.12
C VAL A 39 5.95 -10.51 -5.06
N LEU A 40 7.26 -10.42 -4.90
CA LEU A 40 8.12 -9.56 -5.72
C LEU A 40 8.05 -9.94 -7.21
N SER A 41 7.98 -11.23 -7.53
CA SER A 41 7.85 -11.70 -8.93
C SER A 41 6.50 -11.37 -9.59
N LYS A 42 5.50 -10.95 -8.80
CA LYS A 42 4.13 -10.67 -9.27
C LYS A 42 3.75 -9.19 -9.22
N VAL A 43 4.65 -8.31 -8.84
CA VAL A 43 4.36 -6.86 -8.68
C VAL A 43 3.76 -6.26 -9.96
N ASP A 44 4.31 -6.61 -11.13
CA ASP A 44 3.83 -6.09 -12.42
C ASP A 44 2.53 -6.75 -12.92
N ASN A 45 2.13 -7.88 -12.35
CA ASN A 45 0.89 -8.56 -12.67
C ASN A 45 0.23 -9.18 -11.42
N PRO A 46 -0.30 -8.34 -10.51
CA PRO A 46 -0.78 -8.77 -9.19
C PRO A 46 -1.90 -9.82 -9.23
N LYS A 47 -2.69 -9.84 -10.28
CA LYS A 47 -3.79 -10.80 -10.49
C LYS A 47 -3.38 -12.04 -11.30
N GLY A 48 -2.18 -12.04 -11.91
CA GLY A 48 -1.69 -13.16 -12.70
C GLY A 48 -2.72 -13.60 -13.77
N ARG A 49 -3.01 -14.89 -13.85
CA ARG A 49 -4.01 -15.46 -14.76
C ARG A 49 -5.45 -15.01 -14.49
N TRP A 50 -5.73 -14.44 -13.34
CA TRP A 50 -7.05 -13.91 -12.97
C TRP A 50 -7.26 -12.47 -13.44
N ASN A 51 -6.26 -11.88 -14.08
CA ASN A 51 -6.41 -10.56 -14.69
C ASN A 51 -7.38 -10.63 -15.87
N LYS A 52 -8.54 -10.03 -15.71
CA LYS A 52 -9.61 -9.97 -16.70
C LYS A 52 -9.68 -8.63 -17.43
N ALA A 53 -8.60 -7.86 -17.42
CA ALA A 53 -8.55 -6.62 -18.19
C ALA A 53 -8.84 -6.91 -19.67
N ALA A 54 -9.81 -6.19 -20.23
CA ALA A 54 -10.12 -6.29 -21.66
C ALA A 54 -8.93 -5.81 -22.49
N SER A 55 -8.74 -6.40 -23.68
CA SER A 55 -7.76 -5.86 -24.62
C SER A 55 -8.05 -4.39 -24.92
N GLY A 56 -7.04 -3.54 -24.77
CA GLY A 56 -7.18 -2.09 -24.94
C GLY A 56 -7.74 -1.34 -23.70
N ALA A 57 -8.00 -2.04 -22.59
CA ALA A 57 -8.29 -1.36 -21.35
C ALA A 57 -7.08 -0.50 -20.92
N ARG A 58 -7.38 0.68 -20.36
CA ARG A 58 -6.33 1.57 -19.86
C ARG A 58 -5.61 0.92 -18.69
N ALA A 59 -4.30 0.75 -18.81
CA ALA A 59 -3.46 0.35 -17.68
C ALA A 59 -3.39 1.49 -16.67
N MET A 60 -3.53 1.14 -15.38
CA MET A 60 -3.44 2.09 -14.28
C MET A 60 -2.61 1.50 -13.14
N LYS A 61 -1.88 2.36 -12.45
CA LYS A 61 -1.23 2.03 -11.18
C LYS A 61 -2.27 2.02 -10.07
N SER A 62 -2.11 1.13 -9.08
CA SER A 62 -2.97 1.05 -7.90
C SER A 62 -2.16 1.31 -6.64
N PHE A 63 -2.71 2.13 -5.75
CA PHE A 63 -2.13 2.46 -4.46
C PHE A 63 -2.02 1.27 -3.49
N ALA A 64 -2.96 0.33 -3.58
CA ALA A 64 -3.06 -0.78 -2.63
C ALA A 64 -1.78 -1.63 -2.53
N LEU A 65 -1.03 -1.77 -3.62
CA LEU A 65 0.18 -2.59 -3.60
C LEU A 65 1.36 -1.92 -2.89
N PRO A 66 1.80 -0.68 -3.23
CA PRO A 66 2.85 -0.01 -2.47
C PRO A 66 2.47 0.18 -1.00
N MET A 67 1.21 0.44 -0.69
CA MET A 67 0.71 0.51 0.69
C MET A 67 0.99 -0.79 1.46
N ILE A 68 0.56 -1.94 0.96
CA ILE A 68 0.74 -3.22 1.68
C ILE A 68 2.21 -3.63 1.75
N LEU A 69 3.04 -3.29 0.76
CA LEU A 69 4.46 -3.57 0.79
C LEU A 69 5.20 -2.79 1.89
N CYS A 70 4.74 -1.58 2.23
CA CYS A 70 5.23 -0.87 3.42
C CYS A 70 5.06 -1.72 4.68
N ASN A 71 3.86 -2.26 4.90
CA ASN A 71 3.58 -3.11 6.05
C ASN A 71 4.37 -4.42 6.00
N VAL A 72 4.43 -5.07 4.84
CA VAL A 72 5.22 -6.31 4.71
C VAL A 72 6.68 -6.08 5.10
N ALA A 73 7.31 -4.99 4.63
CA ALA A 73 8.70 -4.67 4.96
C ALA A 73 8.90 -4.49 6.48
N LEU A 74 7.95 -3.86 7.17
CA LEU A 74 7.97 -3.68 8.63
C LEU A 74 7.84 -5.02 9.37
N GLU A 75 6.88 -5.84 8.96
CA GLU A 75 6.54 -7.08 9.67
C GLU A 75 7.57 -8.21 9.50
N ILE A 76 8.36 -8.19 8.42
CA ILE A 76 9.38 -9.20 8.15
C ILE A 76 10.81 -8.64 8.17
N GLU A 77 11.03 -7.43 8.73
CA GLU A 77 12.34 -6.78 8.75
C GLU A 77 13.47 -7.69 9.26
N HIS A 78 13.17 -8.56 10.24
CA HIS A 78 14.10 -9.54 10.81
C HIS A 78 14.51 -10.67 9.85
N LEU A 79 13.83 -10.81 8.71
CA LEU A 79 14.11 -11.83 7.68
C LEU A 79 14.82 -11.27 6.45
N LEU A 80 14.95 -9.94 6.35
CA LEU A 80 15.53 -9.24 5.20
C LEU A 80 16.98 -8.83 5.48
N SER A 81 17.79 -8.69 4.43
CA SER A 81 19.09 -8.06 4.60
C SER A 81 18.92 -6.56 4.88
N PRO A 82 19.82 -5.93 5.64
CA PRO A 82 19.71 -4.50 5.94
C PRO A 82 19.64 -3.62 4.67
N GLU A 83 20.41 -3.96 3.64
CA GLU A 83 20.48 -3.22 2.39
C GLU A 83 19.16 -3.32 1.62
N PHE A 84 18.61 -4.54 1.50
CA PHE A 84 17.34 -4.79 0.83
C PHE A 84 16.17 -4.15 1.60
N LEU A 85 16.19 -4.21 2.93
CA LEU A 85 15.19 -3.58 3.79
C LEU A 85 15.20 -2.06 3.59
N GLN A 86 16.40 -1.43 3.60
CA GLN A 86 16.54 0.01 3.38
C GLN A 86 15.99 0.43 2.01
N GLU A 87 16.37 -0.28 0.94
CA GLU A 87 15.88 -0.01 -0.42
C GLU A 87 14.35 -0.17 -0.51
N THR A 88 13.80 -1.21 0.09
CA THR A 88 12.35 -1.46 0.12
C THR A 88 11.62 -0.34 0.85
N MET A 89 12.09 0.07 2.02
CA MET A 89 11.49 1.17 2.78
C MET A 89 11.50 2.49 2.00
N GLU A 90 12.63 2.86 1.38
CA GLU A 90 12.73 4.09 0.58
C GLU A 90 11.81 4.04 -0.65
N THR A 91 11.72 2.90 -1.33
CA THR A 91 10.80 2.70 -2.45
C THR A 91 9.34 2.85 -2.01
N CYS A 92 8.96 2.24 -0.90
CA CYS A 92 7.61 2.38 -0.34
C CYS A 92 7.28 3.83 0.02
N ILE A 93 8.20 4.55 0.68
CA ILE A 93 8.02 5.96 1.03
C ILE A 93 7.83 6.79 -0.24
N HIS A 94 8.70 6.60 -1.24
CA HIS A 94 8.61 7.31 -2.52
C HIS A 94 7.26 7.08 -3.20
N GLU A 95 6.85 5.82 -3.37
CA GLU A 95 5.57 5.50 -4.02
C GLU A 95 4.39 6.12 -3.28
N VAL A 96 4.34 6.00 -1.96
CA VAL A 96 3.22 6.52 -1.16
C VAL A 96 3.23 8.04 -1.09
N MET A 97 4.37 8.65 -0.77
CA MET A 97 4.45 10.07 -0.37
C MET A 97 4.77 11.03 -1.51
N ASP A 98 5.29 10.54 -2.64
CA ASP A 98 5.67 11.38 -3.78
C ASP A 98 4.89 11.02 -5.05
N VAL A 99 4.47 9.75 -5.23
CA VAL A 99 3.69 9.33 -6.41
C VAL A 99 2.19 9.42 -6.15
N PHE A 100 1.68 8.76 -5.12
CA PHE A 100 0.23 8.69 -4.85
C PHE A 100 -0.31 9.84 -4.01
N TYR A 101 0.49 10.46 -3.14
CA TYR A 101 0.10 11.70 -2.48
C TYR A 101 0.07 12.86 -3.46
N ARG A 102 -1.04 13.59 -3.48
CA ARG A 102 -1.26 14.75 -4.36
C ARG A 102 -1.31 16.04 -3.52
N PRO A 103 -0.23 16.82 -3.47
CA PRO A 103 -0.19 18.05 -2.69
C PRO A 103 -1.30 19.05 -3.05
N GLU A 104 -1.68 19.11 -4.32
CA GLU A 104 -2.76 19.99 -4.84
C GLU A 104 -4.14 19.59 -4.31
N LEU A 105 -4.31 18.34 -3.87
CA LEU A 105 -5.53 17.83 -3.24
C LEU A 105 -5.39 17.77 -1.71
N GLY A 106 -4.16 17.65 -1.21
CA GLY A 106 -3.85 17.31 0.18
C GLY A 106 -4.19 15.86 0.54
N LEU A 107 -4.39 14.99 -0.46
CA LEU A 107 -4.92 13.63 -0.32
C LEU A 107 -4.08 12.61 -1.11
N ILE A 108 -4.26 11.34 -0.76
CA ILE A 108 -3.74 10.18 -1.49
C ILE A 108 -4.82 9.69 -2.45
N VAL A 109 -4.43 9.35 -3.67
CA VAL A 109 -5.34 8.80 -4.69
C VAL A 109 -5.16 7.30 -4.85
N GLU A 110 -6.24 6.57 -5.19
CA GLU A 110 -6.22 5.11 -5.33
C GLU A 110 -5.60 4.65 -6.66
N HIS A 111 -5.78 5.44 -7.73
CA HIS A 111 -5.33 5.06 -9.06
C HIS A 111 -4.73 6.24 -9.82
N LEU A 112 -3.67 5.95 -10.55
CA LEU A 112 -3.00 6.86 -11.46
C LEU A 112 -2.81 6.22 -12.83
N SER A 113 -2.59 7.04 -13.87
CA SER A 113 -2.08 6.51 -15.13
C SER A 113 -0.68 5.91 -14.95
N MET A 114 -0.18 5.20 -15.95
CA MET A 114 1.20 4.68 -15.92
C MET A 114 2.25 5.80 -15.88
N ASP A 115 1.87 7.03 -16.31
CA ASP A 115 2.71 8.23 -16.28
C ASP A 115 2.50 9.08 -15.00
N ASN A 116 1.86 8.51 -13.98
CA ASN A 116 1.55 9.14 -12.69
C ASN A 116 0.57 10.33 -12.78
N GLU A 117 -0.27 10.39 -13.80
CA GLU A 117 -1.24 11.46 -13.96
C GLU A 117 -2.62 11.08 -13.39
N LEU A 118 -3.36 12.10 -12.93
CA LEU A 118 -4.77 11.95 -12.55
C LEU A 118 -5.62 11.66 -13.79
N VAL A 119 -6.50 10.67 -13.69
CA VAL A 119 -7.36 10.25 -14.80
C VAL A 119 -8.83 10.53 -14.47
N ASP A 120 -9.56 11.18 -15.40
CA ASP A 120 -11.01 11.40 -15.27
C ASP A 120 -11.77 10.20 -15.84
N CYS A 121 -11.76 9.09 -15.10
CA CYS A 121 -12.60 7.92 -15.30
C CYS A 121 -13.03 7.39 -13.94
N MET A 122 -13.96 6.46 -13.91
CA MET A 122 -14.50 5.90 -12.65
C MET A 122 -13.38 5.42 -11.70
N ASP A 123 -12.46 4.58 -12.19
CA ASP A 123 -11.35 4.07 -11.38
C ASP A 123 -10.38 5.19 -10.97
N GLY A 124 -10.06 6.12 -11.88
CA GLY A 124 -9.13 7.23 -11.61
C GLY A 124 -9.68 8.32 -10.69
N ARG A 125 -11.00 8.34 -10.46
CA ARG A 125 -11.64 9.23 -9.48
C ARG A 125 -11.91 8.56 -8.14
N LEU A 126 -11.80 7.23 -8.07
CA LEU A 126 -12.03 6.47 -6.85
C LEU A 126 -11.05 6.91 -5.75
N MET A 127 -11.59 7.19 -4.59
CA MET A 127 -10.85 7.50 -3.37
C MET A 127 -11.25 6.49 -2.29
N ASN A 128 -10.27 6.03 -1.52
CA ASN A 128 -10.49 5.17 -0.35
C ASN A 128 -9.80 5.78 0.88
N PRO A 129 -10.48 6.64 1.63
CA PRO A 129 -9.88 7.29 2.80
C PRO A 129 -9.33 6.29 3.83
N GLY A 130 -9.95 5.11 3.95
CA GLY A 130 -9.48 4.04 4.84
C GLY A 130 -8.09 3.53 4.47
N HIS A 131 -7.83 3.24 3.19
CA HIS A 131 -6.49 2.84 2.71
C HIS A 131 -5.44 3.93 2.94
N ALA A 132 -5.81 5.18 2.67
CA ALA A 132 -4.91 6.31 2.86
C ALA A 132 -4.52 6.48 4.33
N ILE A 133 -5.49 6.44 5.26
CA ILE A 133 -5.25 6.50 6.70
C ILE A 133 -4.38 5.30 7.16
N GLU A 134 -4.67 4.10 6.67
CA GLU A 134 -3.88 2.90 6.96
C GLU A 134 -2.43 3.06 6.50
N ALA A 135 -2.20 3.53 5.27
CA ALA A 135 -0.86 3.77 4.79
C ALA A 135 -0.09 4.79 5.62
N MET A 136 -0.77 5.81 6.16
CA MET A 136 -0.08 6.84 6.94
C MET A 136 0.50 6.29 8.24
N TRP A 137 -0.13 5.33 8.92
CA TRP A 137 0.52 4.73 10.09
C TRP A 137 1.71 3.85 9.71
N PHE A 138 1.69 3.16 8.54
CA PHE A 138 2.87 2.47 8.01
C PHE A 138 4.02 3.46 7.76
N ILE A 139 3.72 4.59 7.12
CA ILE A 139 4.72 5.63 6.87
C ILE A 139 5.26 6.24 8.18
N MET A 140 4.42 6.46 9.19
CA MET A 140 4.88 6.92 10.51
C MET A 140 5.86 5.92 11.14
N ASP A 141 5.59 4.64 11.02
CA ASP A 141 6.43 3.58 11.57
C ASP A 141 7.76 3.46 10.81
N LEU A 142 7.73 3.60 9.47
CA LEU A 142 8.95 3.75 8.65
C LEU A 142 9.74 4.99 9.04
N GLY A 143 9.08 6.13 9.23
CA GLY A 143 9.71 7.37 9.68
C GLY A 143 10.40 7.22 11.03
N LYS A 144 9.81 6.48 11.94
CA LYS A 144 10.42 6.15 13.24
C LYS A 144 11.68 5.29 13.08
N ARG A 145 11.63 4.25 12.24
CA ARG A 145 12.79 3.37 11.98
C ARG A 145 13.95 4.11 11.31
N LEU A 146 13.62 5.00 10.40
CA LEU A 146 14.60 5.79 9.65
C LEU A 146 15.04 7.07 10.38
N ASN A 147 14.50 7.34 11.57
CA ASN A 147 14.74 8.56 12.34
C ASN A 147 14.44 9.84 11.52
N ARG A 148 13.28 9.86 10.86
CA ARG A 148 12.77 10.97 10.03
C ARG A 148 11.49 11.57 10.64
N PRO A 149 11.61 12.44 11.65
CA PRO A 149 10.44 13.03 12.31
C PRO A 149 9.57 13.87 11.37
N GLU A 150 10.14 14.50 10.35
CA GLU A 150 9.41 15.26 9.33
C GLU A 150 8.47 14.37 8.50
N LEU A 151 8.84 13.11 8.27
CA LEU A 151 8.00 12.14 7.59
C LEU A 151 6.80 11.77 8.45
N ILE A 152 7.02 11.59 9.75
CA ILE A 152 5.95 11.29 10.72
C ILE A 152 4.95 12.47 10.78
N GLU A 153 5.45 13.70 10.89
CA GLU A 153 4.60 14.89 10.92
C GLU A 153 3.76 15.03 9.64
N LYS A 154 4.39 14.86 8.46
CA LYS A 154 3.68 14.89 7.18
C LYS A 154 2.61 13.81 7.11
N ALA A 155 2.92 12.57 7.51
CA ALA A 155 1.95 11.46 7.52
C ALA A 155 0.78 11.72 8.47
N CYS A 156 1.02 12.30 9.66
CA CYS A 156 -0.05 12.71 10.56
C CYS A 156 -1.00 13.74 9.93
N HIS A 157 -0.46 14.76 9.26
CA HIS A 157 -1.27 15.77 8.58
C HIS A 157 -2.13 15.16 7.46
N ILE A 158 -1.56 14.25 6.66
CA ILE A 158 -2.29 13.56 5.60
C ILE A 158 -3.39 12.67 6.20
N ALA A 159 -3.09 11.90 7.25
CA ALA A 159 -4.10 11.06 7.91
C ALA A 159 -5.29 11.86 8.42
N LEU A 160 -5.06 13.04 9.00
CA LEU A 160 -6.12 13.94 9.45
C LEU A 160 -6.93 14.51 8.28
N ALA A 161 -6.27 14.91 7.19
CA ALA A 161 -6.95 15.40 5.99
C ALA A 161 -7.84 14.31 5.35
N GLU A 162 -7.34 13.06 5.27
CA GLU A 162 -8.10 11.92 4.79
C GLU A 162 -9.30 11.59 5.69
N ALA A 163 -9.11 11.66 7.01
CA ALA A 163 -10.20 11.46 7.96
C ALA A 163 -11.28 12.53 7.83
N GLU A 164 -10.90 13.81 7.66
CA GLU A 164 -11.85 14.90 7.41
C GLU A 164 -12.57 14.75 6.06
N TYR A 165 -11.83 14.41 5.01
CA TYR A 165 -12.37 14.18 3.67
C TYR A 165 -13.38 13.03 3.65
N GLY A 166 -13.06 11.90 4.27
CA GLY A 166 -13.87 10.69 4.28
C GLY A 166 -14.98 10.66 5.32
N TRP A 167 -15.09 11.67 6.21
CA TRP A 167 -16.03 11.63 7.32
C TRP A 167 -17.48 11.89 6.88
N ASP A 168 -18.38 10.96 7.21
CA ASP A 168 -19.83 11.17 7.06
C ASP A 168 -20.34 12.12 8.16
N LYS A 169 -20.65 13.34 7.77
CA LYS A 169 -21.11 14.41 8.71
C LYS A 169 -22.54 14.19 9.18
N GLU A 170 -23.33 13.37 8.48
CA GLU A 170 -24.74 13.10 8.83
C GLU A 170 -24.88 11.92 9.79
N HIS A 171 -24.17 10.82 9.52
CA HIS A 171 -24.32 9.56 10.25
C HIS A 171 -23.09 9.18 11.08
N GLY A 172 -21.97 9.85 10.87
CA GLY A 172 -20.68 9.49 11.47
C GLY A 172 -20.02 8.30 10.76
N GLY A 173 -18.73 8.14 10.99
CA GLY A 173 -17.91 7.10 10.35
C GLY A 173 -17.21 7.59 9.08
N ILE A 174 -16.41 6.71 8.48
CA ILE A 174 -15.63 6.99 7.28
C ILE A 174 -16.29 6.28 6.09
N PHE A 175 -16.53 7.00 4.99
CA PHE A 175 -16.99 6.40 3.74
C PHE A 175 -15.95 5.42 3.20
N TYR A 176 -16.45 4.27 2.73
CA TYR A 176 -15.56 3.25 2.16
C TYR A 176 -14.96 3.70 0.82
N PHE A 177 -15.82 4.23 -0.06
CA PHE A 177 -15.41 4.83 -1.33
C PHE A 177 -16.04 6.20 -1.54
N MET A 178 -15.29 7.08 -2.18
CA MET A 178 -15.74 8.41 -2.61
C MET A 178 -15.28 8.68 -4.03
N ASP A 179 -15.95 9.59 -4.72
CA ASP A 179 -15.50 10.13 -6.01
C ASP A 179 -14.76 11.45 -5.78
N ARG A 180 -13.54 11.54 -6.28
CA ARG A 180 -12.67 12.72 -6.13
C ARG A 180 -13.31 14.03 -6.63
N LEU A 181 -14.18 13.96 -7.64
CA LEU A 181 -14.88 15.11 -8.22
C LEU A 181 -16.33 15.23 -7.72
N GLY A 182 -16.74 14.39 -6.76
CA GLY A 182 -18.11 14.36 -6.24
C GLY A 182 -19.17 13.98 -7.29
N LYS A 183 -18.75 13.25 -8.34
CA LYS A 183 -19.68 12.75 -9.36
C LYS A 183 -20.33 11.46 -8.86
N PRO A 184 -21.60 11.18 -9.24
CA PRO A 184 -22.26 9.92 -8.94
C PRO A 184 -21.59 8.73 -9.64
#